data_695063f53e190d6323aa2a80628a128a
#
_entry.id   695063f53e190d6323aa2a80628a128a
#
_cell.length_a   1.000
_cell.length_b   1.000
_cell.length_c   1.000
_cell.angle_alpha   90.00
_cell.angle_beta   90.00
_cell.angle_gamma   90.00
#
_symmetry.space_group_name_H-M   'P 1'
#
loop_
_entity.id
_entity.type
_entity.pdbx_description
1 polymer ?
#
loop_
_entity_poly.entity_id
_entity_poly.type
_entity_poly.pdbx_seq_one_letter_code
_entity_poly.pdbx_strand_id
1 'polypeptide(L)'
;MNSRDTRRGSSRRNTSQRRPRQTSSYDEERRRRSRGGAGEVAGGRRLPLVVIVLLAVVAVRLVWLQVIDAPRLSARADAMSTTNVAILAKRGTIYDRNGNVLATSVECRTLYCNPSAVGDKNAAAQVLADKLGGQASDYLPTLSQDTTFAYLKRQVDTDVATDVISTLAAKDIEGVYTLADVKRVY
;
A
#
# COMPACT_ATOMS: atom_id res chain seq x y z
N MET A 1 -44.75 4.19 -110.45
CA MET A 1 -43.51 4.09 -111.27
C MET A 1 -42.57 3.21 -110.50
N ASN A 2 -42.42 2.01 -111.01
CA ASN A 2 -41.23 1.15 -110.99
C ASN A 2 -40.51 0.92 -109.68
N SER A 3 -40.11 -0.20 -109.41
CA SER A 3 -39.95 -1.53 -110.00
C SER A 3 -39.23 -2.40 -108.98
N ARG A 4 -39.73 -3.62 -108.83
CA ARG A 4 -38.96 -4.87 -108.82
C ARG A 4 -37.55 -4.80 -108.12
N ASP A 5 -37.07 -5.71 -107.33
CA ASP A 5 -36.94 -7.15 -107.63
C ASP A 5 -36.48 -7.95 -106.40
N THR A 6 -37.07 -9.08 -106.28
CA THR A 6 -36.67 -10.38 -105.80
C THR A 6 -35.16 -10.62 -105.51
N ARG A 7 -34.85 -11.33 -104.42
CA ARG A 7 -34.19 -12.66 -104.43
C ARG A 7 -33.90 -13.13 -102.97
N ARG A 8 -34.55 -14.21 -102.61
CA ARG A 8 -34.07 -15.54 -102.24
C ARG A 8 -32.61 -15.62 -101.71
N GLY A 9 -32.45 -16.25 -100.55
CA GLY A 9 -31.18 -16.87 -100.14
C GLY A 9 -31.13 -17.38 -98.71
N SER A 10 -31.55 -18.62 -98.60
CA SER A 10 -30.86 -19.71 -97.84
C SER A 10 -30.69 -19.59 -96.40
N SER A 11 -31.47 -20.39 -95.74
CA SER A 11 -31.19 -21.18 -94.51
C SER A 11 -29.73 -21.37 -94.19
N ARG A 12 -29.32 -20.87 -92.98
CA ARG A 12 -28.29 -21.54 -92.25
C ARG A 12 -28.72 -21.58 -90.78
N ARG A 13 -29.07 -22.79 -90.36
CA ARG A 13 -29.20 -23.15 -88.91
C ARG A 13 -27.83 -22.97 -88.25
N ASN A 14 -27.74 -22.05 -87.37
CA ASN A 14 -26.57 -21.94 -86.47
C ASN A 14 -26.97 -22.51 -85.11
N THR A 15 -26.67 -23.78 -84.93
CA THR A 15 -26.68 -24.48 -83.62
C THR A 15 -25.57 -23.92 -82.76
N SER A 16 -25.83 -22.85 -82.05
CA SER A 16 -24.89 -22.39 -80.98
C SER A 16 -24.96 -23.38 -79.85
N GLN A 17 -23.95 -24.21 -79.74
CA GLN A 17 -23.63 -25.01 -78.59
C GLN A 17 -23.54 -24.08 -77.35
N ARG A 18 -24.48 -24.21 -76.40
CA ARG A 18 -24.37 -23.68 -75.06
C ARG A 18 -23.23 -24.38 -74.38
N ARG A 19 -22.08 -23.72 -74.23
CA ARG A 19 -21.01 -24.13 -73.30
C ARG A 19 -21.58 -24.05 -71.91
N PRO A 20 -21.42 -25.08 -71.03
CA PRO A 20 -21.78 -24.97 -69.67
C PRO A 20 -20.88 -23.91 -69.05
N ARG A 21 -21.48 -22.91 -68.37
CA ARG A 21 -20.74 -21.97 -67.47
C ARG A 21 -20.11 -22.77 -66.41
N GLN A 22 -18.77 -22.90 -66.44
CA GLN A 22 -18.00 -23.27 -65.29
C GLN A 22 -18.22 -22.19 -64.22
N THR A 23 -19.06 -22.48 -63.26
CA THR A 23 -19.15 -21.70 -62.02
C THR A 23 -17.82 -21.84 -61.31
N SER A 24 -17.07 -20.76 -61.27
CA SER A 24 -15.76 -20.67 -60.63
C SER A 24 -15.91 -21.11 -59.17
N SER A 25 -15.04 -21.97 -58.71
CA SER A 25 -14.95 -22.43 -57.33
C SER A 25 -14.88 -21.28 -56.31
N TYR A 26 -14.55 -20.09 -56.76
CA TYR A 26 -14.52 -18.86 -55.98
C TYR A 26 -15.92 -18.33 -55.59
N ASP A 27 -16.97 -18.62 -56.37
CA ASP A 27 -18.33 -18.18 -56.04
C ASP A 27 -18.99 -19.09 -54.99
N GLU A 28 -18.60 -20.35 -54.93
CA GLU A 28 -19.04 -21.29 -53.87
C GLU A 28 -18.36 -21.01 -52.56
N GLU A 29 -17.07 -20.66 -52.56
CA GLU A 29 -16.34 -20.29 -51.34
C GLU A 29 -16.85 -18.95 -50.75
N ARG A 30 -17.21 -18.01 -51.60
CA ARG A 30 -17.84 -16.75 -51.16
C ARG A 30 -19.23 -16.97 -50.55
N ARG A 31 -20.01 -17.91 -51.09
CA ARG A 31 -21.32 -18.28 -50.52
C ARG A 31 -21.22 -19.08 -49.23
N ARG A 32 -20.18 -19.86 -49.06
CA ARG A 32 -19.91 -20.56 -47.78
C ARG A 32 -19.47 -19.59 -46.68
N ARG A 33 -18.67 -18.58 -46.99
CA ARG A 33 -18.26 -17.55 -46.02
C ARG A 33 -19.43 -16.61 -45.64
N SER A 34 -20.41 -16.39 -46.47
CA SER A 34 -21.58 -15.58 -46.12
C SER A 34 -22.66 -16.33 -45.32
N ARG A 35 -22.61 -17.65 -45.24
CA ARG A 35 -23.56 -18.46 -44.48
C ARG A 35 -23.04 -18.84 -43.07
N GLY A 36 -21.75 -18.63 -42.79
CA GLY A 36 -21.13 -18.93 -41.47
C GLY A 36 -21.31 -17.85 -40.41
N GLY A 37 -21.94 -16.70 -40.74
CA GLY A 37 -21.95 -15.55 -39.85
C GLY A 37 -23.24 -15.24 -39.09
N ALA A 38 -24.32 -15.99 -39.31
CA ALA A 38 -25.64 -15.61 -38.79
C ALA A 38 -26.13 -16.43 -37.56
N GLY A 39 -25.34 -17.41 -37.09
CA GLY A 39 -25.76 -18.30 -35.99
C GLY A 39 -25.13 -18.03 -34.62
N GLU A 40 -24.08 -17.23 -34.53
CA GLU A 40 -23.24 -17.14 -33.31
C GLU A 40 -23.41 -15.83 -32.51
N VAL A 41 -24.27 -14.94 -32.90
CA VAL A 41 -24.43 -13.61 -32.30
C VAL A 41 -25.45 -13.61 -31.15
N ALA A 42 -26.21 -14.68 -30.93
CA ALA A 42 -27.20 -14.73 -29.84
C ALA A 42 -26.61 -15.09 -28.47
N GLY A 43 -25.46 -15.80 -28.43
CA GLY A 43 -24.73 -16.10 -27.19
C GLY A 43 -23.77 -15.00 -26.74
N GLY A 44 -23.19 -14.25 -27.70
CA GLY A 44 -22.17 -13.23 -27.42
C GLY A 44 -22.68 -11.95 -26.76
N ARG A 45 -23.99 -11.66 -26.84
CA ARG A 45 -24.59 -10.47 -26.21
C ARG A 45 -24.82 -10.62 -24.68
N ARG A 46 -24.95 -11.85 -24.19
CA ARG A 46 -25.18 -12.12 -22.76
C ARG A 46 -23.89 -12.00 -21.94
N LEU A 47 -22.75 -12.38 -22.49
CA LEU A 47 -21.44 -12.28 -21.86
C LEU A 47 -21.06 -10.84 -21.49
N PRO A 48 -21.09 -9.85 -22.41
CA PRO A 48 -20.80 -8.46 -22.04
C PRO A 48 -21.83 -7.89 -21.06
N LEU A 49 -23.08 -8.31 -21.15
CA LEU A 49 -24.12 -7.86 -20.23
C LEU A 49 -23.89 -8.39 -18.83
N VAL A 50 -23.48 -9.64 -18.65
CA VAL A 50 -23.09 -10.21 -17.35
C VAL A 50 -21.87 -9.48 -16.78
N VAL A 51 -20.87 -9.16 -17.59
CA VAL A 51 -19.70 -8.40 -17.16
C VAL A 51 -20.08 -6.98 -16.72
N ILE A 52 -20.96 -6.31 -17.46
CA ILE A 52 -21.45 -4.96 -17.09
C ILE A 52 -22.21 -5.00 -15.75
N VAL A 53 -23.09 -5.99 -15.56
CA VAL A 53 -23.82 -6.15 -14.30
C VAL A 53 -22.86 -6.42 -13.14
N LEU A 54 -21.86 -7.27 -13.32
CA LEU A 54 -20.85 -7.56 -12.31
C LEU A 54 -20.04 -6.30 -11.95
N LEU A 55 -19.61 -5.54 -12.96
CA LEU A 55 -18.93 -4.26 -12.75
C LEU A 55 -19.83 -3.24 -12.03
N ALA A 56 -21.10 -3.18 -12.36
CA ALA A 56 -22.05 -2.30 -11.68
C ALA A 56 -22.21 -2.67 -10.20
N VAL A 57 -22.31 -3.96 -9.88
CA VAL A 57 -22.37 -4.45 -8.48
C VAL A 57 -21.09 -4.08 -7.72
N VAL A 58 -19.92 -4.25 -8.33
CA VAL A 58 -18.64 -3.86 -7.71
C VAL A 58 -18.57 -2.34 -7.50
N ALA A 59 -19.00 -1.55 -8.49
CA ALA A 59 -19.02 -0.09 -8.38
C ALA A 59 -19.95 0.40 -7.26
N VAL A 60 -21.16 -0.17 -7.17
CA VAL A 60 -22.10 0.14 -6.08
C VAL A 60 -21.50 -0.22 -4.72
N ARG A 61 -20.82 -1.37 -4.62
CA ARG A 61 -20.15 -1.78 -3.38
C ARG A 61 -19.00 -0.85 -3.00
N LEU A 62 -18.22 -0.40 -3.98
CA LEU A 62 -17.14 0.56 -3.74
C LEU A 62 -17.68 1.91 -3.25
N VAL A 63 -18.73 2.42 -3.88
CA VAL A 63 -19.39 3.66 -3.45
C VAL A 63 -19.94 3.51 -2.03
N TRP A 64 -20.58 2.38 -1.72
CA TRP A 64 -21.08 2.10 -0.37
C TRP A 64 -19.95 2.13 0.67
N LEU A 65 -18.83 1.45 0.41
CA LEU A 65 -17.67 1.43 1.31
C LEU A 65 -17.05 2.83 1.47
N GLN A 66 -16.99 3.62 0.39
CA GLN A 66 -16.37 4.95 0.44
C GLN A 66 -17.25 6.02 1.08
N VAL A 67 -18.57 5.91 0.96
CA VAL A 67 -19.49 6.95 1.45
C VAL A 67 -20.03 6.60 2.84
N ILE A 68 -20.38 5.35 3.09
CA ILE A 68 -21.05 4.93 4.33
C ILE A 68 -20.06 4.42 5.38
N ASP A 69 -19.09 3.60 4.98
CA ASP A 69 -18.14 3.00 5.91
C ASP A 69 -16.85 3.80 6.10
N ALA A 70 -16.52 4.71 5.17
CA ALA A 70 -15.32 5.52 5.26
C ALA A 70 -15.22 6.33 6.56
N PRO A 71 -16.27 7.03 7.05
CA PRO A 71 -16.18 7.77 8.31
C PRO A 71 -15.94 6.89 9.53
N ARG A 72 -16.47 5.66 9.51
CA ARG A 72 -16.27 4.70 10.61
C ARG A 72 -14.88 4.09 10.59
N LEU A 73 -14.34 3.84 9.39
CA LEU A 73 -13.00 3.30 9.21
C LEU A 73 -11.93 4.35 9.52
N SER A 74 -12.14 5.61 9.10
CA SER A 74 -11.23 6.71 9.44
C SER A 74 -11.21 6.98 10.94
N ALA A 75 -12.36 7.02 11.61
CA ALA A 75 -12.41 7.18 13.06
C ALA A 75 -11.69 6.06 13.84
N ARG A 76 -11.76 4.82 13.34
CA ARG A 76 -10.99 3.71 13.93
C ARG A 76 -9.49 3.82 13.63
N ALA A 77 -9.11 4.22 12.44
CA ALA A 77 -7.71 4.44 12.06
C ALA A 77 -7.11 5.58 12.89
N ASP A 78 -7.85 6.68 13.07
CA ASP A 78 -7.43 7.81 13.90
C ASP A 78 -7.29 7.40 15.37
N ALA A 79 -8.22 6.62 15.90
CA ALA A 79 -8.14 6.10 17.27
C ALA A 79 -6.95 5.14 17.48
N MET A 80 -6.52 4.42 16.44
CA MET A 80 -5.33 3.54 16.51
C MET A 80 -4.03 4.30 16.27
N SER A 81 -4.07 5.38 15.49
CA SER A 81 -2.89 6.17 15.11
C SER A 81 -2.61 7.33 16.07
N THR A 82 -3.64 7.79 16.79
CA THR A 82 -3.51 8.94 17.70
C THR A 82 -3.19 8.44 19.09
N THR A 83 -1.94 8.53 19.47
CA THR A 83 -1.54 8.38 20.88
C THR A 83 -1.54 9.76 21.52
N ASN A 84 -2.44 9.98 22.49
CA ASN A 84 -2.42 11.21 23.29
C ASN A 84 -1.19 11.17 24.22
N VAL A 85 -0.12 11.82 23.77
CA VAL A 85 1.06 12.03 24.60
C VAL A 85 0.78 13.27 25.46
N ALA A 86 0.57 13.08 26.76
CA ALA A 86 0.49 14.18 27.71
C ALA A 86 1.87 14.85 27.83
N ILE A 87 2.04 16.00 27.19
CA ILE A 87 3.25 16.82 27.38
C ILE A 87 3.11 17.52 28.71
N LEU A 88 3.85 17.03 29.70
CA LEU A 88 3.90 17.68 30.99
C LEU A 88 4.63 19.01 30.87
N ALA A 89 3.96 20.10 31.26
CA ALA A 89 4.60 21.40 31.34
C ALA A 89 5.74 21.39 32.38
N LYS A 90 6.85 22.05 32.05
CA LYS A 90 7.96 22.23 33.00
C LYS A 90 7.48 23.04 34.20
N ARG A 91 7.77 22.57 35.37
CA ARG A 91 7.50 23.34 36.60
C ARG A 91 8.39 24.56 36.64
N GLY A 92 7.85 25.69 37.06
CA GLY A 92 8.60 26.94 37.24
C GLY A 92 9.73 26.83 38.29
N THR A 93 10.72 27.70 38.20
CA THR A 93 11.78 27.82 39.17
C THR A 93 11.26 28.49 40.43
N ILE A 94 11.67 28.01 41.60
CA ILE A 94 11.35 28.60 42.89
C ILE A 94 12.59 29.37 43.38
N TYR A 95 12.38 30.59 43.78
CA TYR A 95 13.42 31.49 44.30
C TYR A 95 13.17 31.81 45.78
N ASP A 96 14.24 32.09 46.52
CA ASP A 96 14.13 32.71 47.80
C ASP A 96 13.85 34.23 47.69
N ARG A 97 13.71 34.93 48.82
CA ARG A 97 13.54 36.38 48.87
C ARG A 97 14.73 37.20 48.33
N ASN A 98 15.91 36.56 48.23
CA ASN A 98 17.14 37.18 47.76
C ASN A 98 17.39 36.90 46.28
N GLY A 99 16.50 36.12 45.62
CA GLY A 99 16.64 35.73 44.23
C GLY A 99 17.48 34.46 43.99
N ASN A 100 17.90 33.75 45.03
CA ASN A 100 18.60 32.50 44.87
C ASN A 100 17.65 31.37 44.45
N VAL A 101 18.09 30.50 43.54
CA VAL A 101 17.32 29.37 43.06
C VAL A 101 17.25 28.28 44.12
N LEU A 102 16.04 28.00 44.65
CA LEU A 102 15.79 26.93 45.59
C LEU A 102 15.43 25.61 44.90
N ALA A 103 14.73 25.70 43.74
CA ALA A 103 14.40 24.51 42.98
C ALA A 103 14.15 24.88 41.50
N THR A 104 14.72 24.10 40.61
CA THR A 104 14.51 24.29 39.16
C THR A 104 14.27 22.96 38.49
N SER A 105 13.64 23.01 37.29
CA SER A 105 13.40 21.85 36.45
C SER A 105 14.44 21.81 35.34
N VAL A 106 15.20 20.72 35.29
CA VAL A 106 16.23 20.44 34.29
C VAL A 106 15.72 19.38 33.30
N GLU A 107 15.98 19.57 32.03
CA GLU A 107 15.63 18.58 31.00
C GLU A 107 16.53 17.35 31.19
N CYS A 108 15.90 16.19 31.07
CA CYS A 108 16.58 14.91 31.08
C CYS A 108 15.88 13.95 30.12
N ARG A 109 16.40 12.78 29.98
CA ARG A 109 15.86 11.71 29.11
C ARG A 109 15.63 10.44 29.93
N THR A 110 14.55 9.76 29.64
CA THR A 110 14.32 8.39 30.12
C THR A 110 14.62 7.43 28.97
N LEU A 111 15.52 6.48 29.24
CA LEU A 111 15.87 5.40 28.31
C LEU A 111 14.90 4.24 28.45
N TYR A 112 14.37 3.75 27.38
CA TYR A 112 13.54 2.56 27.32
C TYR A 112 13.92 1.69 26.12
N CYS A 113 13.54 0.43 26.14
CA CYS A 113 13.80 -0.49 25.03
C CYS A 113 12.54 -1.26 24.63
N ASN A 114 12.60 -1.76 23.41
CA ASN A 114 11.76 -2.86 22.95
C ASN A 114 12.61 -4.13 22.94
N PRO A 115 12.52 -4.98 23.98
CA PRO A 115 13.37 -6.17 24.10
C PRO A 115 13.27 -7.15 22.93
N SER A 116 12.10 -7.19 22.27
CA SER A 116 11.89 -8.03 21.08
C SER A 116 12.62 -7.53 19.83
N ALA A 117 12.97 -6.23 19.80
CA ALA A 117 13.66 -5.61 18.67
C ALA A 117 15.19 -5.53 18.87
N VAL A 118 15.67 -5.77 20.10
CA VAL A 118 17.12 -5.77 20.38
C VAL A 118 17.74 -7.06 19.89
N GLY A 119 18.60 -6.97 18.88
CA GLY A 119 19.28 -8.13 18.27
C GLY A 119 20.33 -8.73 19.21
N ASP A 120 21.37 -7.98 19.55
CA ASP A 120 22.43 -8.42 20.48
C ASP A 120 22.23 -7.80 21.86
N LYS A 121 21.56 -8.54 22.74
CA LYS A 121 21.26 -8.13 24.13
C LYS A 121 22.50 -8.00 24.98
N ASN A 122 23.53 -8.82 24.74
CA ASN A 122 24.76 -8.78 25.53
C ASN A 122 25.58 -7.54 25.18
N ALA A 123 25.75 -7.23 23.89
CA ALA A 123 26.44 -6.03 23.46
C ALA A 123 25.69 -4.76 23.90
N ALA A 124 24.34 -4.77 23.83
CA ALA A 124 23.54 -3.67 24.35
C ALA A 124 23.74 -3.45 25.86
N ALA A 125 23.71 -4.54 26.65
CA ALA A 125 23.89 -4.47 28.09
C ALA A 125 25.30 -3.93 28.49
N GLN A 126 26.34 -4.28 27.74
CA GLN A 126 27.69 -3.74 27.95
C GLN A 126 27.74 -2.23 27.68
N VAL A 127 27.19 -1.76 26.56
CA VAL A 127 27.13 -0.32 26.23
C VAL A 127 26.36 0.44 27.33
N LEU A 128 25.23 -0.10 27.76
CA LEU A 128 24.43 0.51 28.84
C LEU A 128 25.22 0.58 30.16
N ALA A 129 25.92 -0.48 30.52
CA ALA A 129 26.75 -0.50 31.72
C ALA A 129 27.91 0.51 31.65
N ASP A 130 28.60 0.58 30.51
CA ASP A 130 29.73 1.48 30.31
C ASP A 130 29.32 2.96 30.38
N LYS A 131 28.16 3.31 29.84
CA LYS A 131 27.69 4.71 29.71
C LYS A 131 26.82 5.16 30.89
N LEU A 132 25.97 4.29 31.39
CA LEU A 132 25.02 4.62 32.47
C LEU A 132 25.53 4.19 33.84
N GLY A 133 26.59 3.38 33.90
CA GLY A 133 27.11 2.76 35.09
C GLY A 133 26.32 1.51 35.49
N GLY A 134 26.87 0.78 36.45
CA GLY A 134 26.36 -0.53 36.86
C GLY A 134 27.06 -1.67 36.14
N GLN A 135 26.47 -2.84 36.17
CA GLN A 135 26.99 -4.03 35.50
C GLN A 135 26.07 -4.45 34.34
N ALA A 136 26.63 -5.08 33.32
CA ALA A 136 25.84 -5.60 32.20
C ALA A 136 24.77 -6.60 32.68
N SER A 137 25.04 -7.33 33.75
CA SER A 137 24.10 -8.24 34.41
C SER A 137 22.82 -7.55 34.91
N ASP A 138 22.86 -6.25 35.19
CA ASP A 138 21.72 -5.51 35.73
C ASP A 138 20.71 -5.17 34.63
N TYR A 139 21.19 -5.00 33.40
CA TYR A 139 20.39 -4.64 32.23
C TYR A 139 19.88 -5.86 31.48
N LEU A 140 20.58 -7.00 31.50
CA LEU A 140 20.22 -8.23 30.78
C LEU A 140 18.82 -8.75 31.11
N PRO A 141 18.34 -8.80 32.35
CA PRO A 141 17.00 -9.25 32.66
C PRO A 141 15.93 -8.41 31.99
N THR A 142 16.14 -7.08 31.94
CA THR A 142 15.21 -6.15 31.30
C THR A 142 15.22 -6.30 29.76
N LEU A 143 16.39 -6.47 29.15
CA LEU A 143 16.56 -6.69 27.73
C LEU A 143 16.08 -8.08 27.28
N SER A 144 15.92 -9.03 28.21
CA SER A 144 15.49 -10.41 27.91
C SER A 144 14.00 -10.65 28.12
N GLN A 145 13.26 -9.65 28.61
CA GLN A 145 11.80 -9.76 28.77
C GLN A 145 11.09 -9.99 27.44
N ASP A 146 10.01 -10.74 27.47
CA ASP A 146 9.13 -10.92 26.32
C ASP A 146 8.05 -9.82 26.31
N THR A 147 8.50 -8.58 26.13
CA THR A 147 7.66 -7.38 26.10
C THR A 147 8.12 -6.46 24.97
N THR A 148 7.24 -5.60 24.53
CA THR A 148 7.55 -4.58 23.51
C THR A 148 8.03 -3.27 24.12
N PHE A 149 7.98 -3.12 25.45
CA PHE A 149 8.36 -1.92 26.16
C PHE A 149 8.89 -2.24 27.56
N ALA A 150 10.10 -1.77 27.87
CA ALA A 150 10.69 -1.85 29.19
C ALA A 150 11.55 -0.62 29.45
N TYR A 151 11.48 -0.08 30.69
CA TYR A 151 12.35 1.02 31.11
C TYR A 151 13.74 0.49 31.46
N LEU A 152 14.77 1.13 30.90
CA LEU A 152 16.19 0.84 31.24
C LEU A 152 16.68 1.75 32.38
N LYS A 153 16.60 3.06 32.16
CA LYS A 153 16.99 4.05 33.17
C LYS A 153 16.22 5.34 33.02
N ARG A 154 15.73 5.89 34.11
CA ARG A 154 14.96 7.14 34.09
C ARG A 154 15.84 8.31 34.52
N GLN A 155 15.43 9.50 34.05
CA GLN A 155 16.06 10.77 34.46
C GLN A 155 17.57 10.84 34.21
N VAL A 156 18.01 10.34 33.07
CA VAL A 156 19.41 10.40 32.60
C VAL A 156 19.65 11.77 31.98
N ASP A 157 20.82 12.33 32.17
CA ASP A 157 21.19 13.59 31.54
C ASP A 157 21.16 13.47 30.01
N THR A 158 20.73 14.53 29.34
CA THR A 158 20.47 14.51 27.89
C THR A 158 21.72 14.10 27.10
N ASP A 159 22.89 14.59 27.47
CA ASP A 159 24.16 14.32 26.78
C ASP A 159 24.55 12.83 26.90
N VAL A 160 24.37 12.26 28.09
CA VAL A 160 24.65 10.82 28.35
C VAL A 160 23.67 9.95 27.55
N ALA A 161 22.38 10.31 27.54
CA ALA A 161 21.40 9.57 26.78
C ALA A 161 21.66 9.61 25.26
N THR A 162 22.10 10.75 24.75
CA THR A 162 22.47 10.91 23.34
C THR A 162 23.71 10.07 23.01
N ASP A 163 24.70 10.04 23.88
CA ASP A 163 25.92 9.24 23.71
C ASP A 163 25.63 7.73 23.72
N VAL A 164 24.72 7.28 24.57
CA VAL A 164 24.24 5.89 24.58
C VAL A 164 23.63 5.53 23.24
N ILE A 165 22.69 6.33 22.72
CA ILE A 165 22.00 6.04 21.45
C ILE A 165 23.00 6.06 20.28
N SER A 166 23.91 7.03 20.24
CA SER A 166 24.94 7.10 19.18
C SER A 166 25.87 5.90 19.19
N THR A 167 26.26 5.44 20.39
CA THR A 167 27.14 4.28 20.55
C THR A 167 26.43 2.98 20.13
N LEU A 168 25.14 2.83 20.46
CA LEU A 168 24.35 1.67 20.05
C LEU A 168 24.14 1.66 18.53
N ALA A 169 23.84 2.82 17.93
CA ALA A 169 23.71 2.97 16.49
C ALA A 169 25.01 2.63 15.75
N ALA A 170 26.18 3.05 16.28
CA ALA A 170 27.48 2.72 15.70
C ALA A 170 27.80 1.20 15.76
N LYS A 171 27.13 0.44 16.63
CA LYS A 171 27.25 -1.01 16.74
C LYS A 171 26.10 -1.75 16.03
N ASP A 172 25.26 -1.05 15.28
CA ASP A 172 24.07 -1.59 14.58
C ASP A 172 23.08 -2.29 15.54
N ILE A 173 22.96 -1.76 16.76
CA ILE A 173 22.05 -2.26 17.78
C ILE A 173 20.84 -1.34 17.84
N GLU A 174 19.70 -1.85 17.36
CA GLU A 174 18.40 -1.18 17.40
C GLU A 174 17.58 -1.60 18.64
N GLY A 175 16.43 -0.96 18.83
CA GLY A 175 15.48 -1.34 19.87
C GLY A 175 15.62 -0.56 21.19
N VAL A 176 16.55 0.39 21.30
CA VAL A 176 16.70 1.29 22.46
C VAL A 176 16.34 2.71 22.03
N TYR A 177 15.52 3.38 22.82
CA TYR A 177 14.96 4.69 22.51
C TYR A 177 14.99 5.63 23.72
N THR A 178 14.79 6.92 23.48
CA THR A 178 14.70 7.94 24.53
C THR A 178 13.35 8.62 24.55
N LEU A 179 12.87 8.95 25.73
CA LEU A 179 11.71 9.77 25.98
C LEU A 179 12.12 11.04 26.73
N ALA A 180 11.57 12.19 26.34
CA ALA A 180 11.79 13.44 27.06
C ALA A 180 11.20 13.34 28.46
N ASP A 181 11.98 13.73 29.46
CA ASP A 181 11.60 13.72 30.86
C ASP A 181 12.17 14.98 31.56
N VAL A 182 11.71 15.28 32.73
CA VAL A 182 12.12 16.46 33.53
C VAL A 182 12.45 16.06 34.92
N LYS A 183 13.67 16.41 35.34
CA LYS A 183 14.16 16.19 36.70
C LYS A 183 14.09 17.49 37.51
N ARG A 184 13.64 17.41 38.75
CA ARG A 184 13.67 18.52 39.69
C ARG A 184 14.98 18.50 40.49
N VAL A 185 15.67 19.63 40.48
CA VAL A 185 16.90 19.84 41.27
C VAL A 185 16.60 20.88 42.31
N TYR A 186 17.04 20.61 43.55
CA TYR A 186 16.84 21.45 44.71
C TYR A 186 18.17 22.01 45.18
#